data_af3dc670faa6d2de8ffef22851300418
#
_entry.id   af3dc670faa6d2de8ffef22851300418
#
_cell.length_a   1.000
_cell.length_b   1.000
_cell.length_c   1.000
_cell.angle_alpha   90.00
_cell.angle_beta   90.00
_cell.angle_gamma   90.00
#
_symmetry.space_group_name_H-M   'P 1'
#
loop_
_entity.id
_entity.type
_entity.pdbx_description
1 polymer ?
#
loop_
_entity_poly.entity_id
_entity_poly.type
_entity_poly.pdbx_seq_one_letter_code
_entity_poly.pdbx_strand_id
1 'polypeptide(L)'
;TDLDGTLFKGETLIDGVREAILELRENNIEIYFTTNNSSQSPSEIREKLVSLLNLEIDINKIITPLIIFKDQISKKLNSIYIYGSDELKKYIETLNVKIVNLSISDAILIGRKEINNEIEIKDIISQVQNGKQIFCLNKDLTYPTEYGEQPGNGAVVKIIEDELSINIQSLGKSGEMYPSYFKINNIT
;
A
#
# COMPACT_ATOMS: atom_id res chain seq x y z
N THR A 1 -9.90 12.17 0.16
CA THR A 1 -8.72 13.03 0.07
C THR A 1 -7.44 12.22 0.15
N ASP A 2 -6.38 12.64 -0.53
CA ASP A 2 -5.02 12.16 -0.34
C ASP A 2 -4.44 12.66 0.99
N LEU A 3 -3.31 12.07 1.43
CA LEU A 3 -2.66 12.40 2.70
C LEU A 3 -1.38 13.22 2.49
N ASP A 4 -0.32 12.55 2.03
CA ASP A 4 1.01 13.16 1.89
C ASP A 4 1.02 14.27 0.83
N GLY A 5 1.43 15.48 1.22
CA GLY A 5 1.42 16.65 0.35
C GLY A 5 0.05 17.33 0.18
N THR A 6 -1.03 16.72 0.72
CA THR A 6 -2.40 17.27 0.68
C THR A 6 -2.89 17.69 2.06
N LEU A 7 -2.80 16.81 3.04
CA LEU A 7 -3.16 17.14 4.42
C LEU A 7 -1.95 17.55 5.26
N PHE A 8 -0.81 16.90 5.05
CA PHE A 8 0.41 17.19 5.80
C PHE A 8 1.66 17.00 4.92
N LYS A 9 2.78 17.57 5.39
CA LYS A 9 4.13 17.32 4.87
C LYS A 9 5.01 16.83 6.02
N GLY A 10 5.47 15.58 5.93
CA GLY A 10 6.16 14.93 7.05
C GLY A 10 5.27 14.90 8.29
N GLU A 11 5.68 15.54 9.36
CA GLU A 11 4.94 15.62 10.62
C GLU A 11 4.21 16.96 10.80
N THR A 12 4.07 17.76 9.75
CA THR A 12 3.45 19.10 9.83
C THR A 12 2.16 19.15 9.04
N LEU A 13 1.06 19.49 9.70
CA LEU A 13 -0.23 19.73 9.05
C LEU A 13 -0.15 20.94 8.12
N ILE A 14 -0.79 20.87 6.97
CA ILE A 14 -0.92 22.02 6.05
C ILE A 14 -1.96 22.98 6.61
N ASP A 15 -1.67 24.27 6.53
CA ASP A 15 -2.53 25.33 7.07
C ASP A 15 -3.94 25.26 6.46
N GLY A 16 -4.96 25.43 7.30
CA GLY A 16 -6.37 25.39 6.91
C GLY A 16 -6.99 23.99 6.73
N VAL A 17 -6.19 22.93 6.76
CA VAL A 17 -6.69 21.56 6.57
C VAL A 17 -7.64 21.13 7.68
N ARG A 18 -7.29 21.44 8.94
CA ARG A 18 -8.13 21.07 10.08
C ARG A 18 -9.51 21.73 10.00
N GLU A 19 -9.52 23.02 9.69
CA GLU A 19 -10.72 23.84 9.52
C GLU A 19 -11.59 23.30 8.38
N ALA A 20 -10.98 22.97 7.23
CA ALA A 20 -11.69 22.39 6.10
C ALA A 20 -12.33 21.03 6.45
N ILE A 21 -11.63 20.17 7.18
CA ILE A 21 -12.19 18.88 7.62
C ILE A 21 -13.36 19.07 8.60
N LEU A 22 -13.27 20.04 9.49
CA LEU A 22 -14.37 20.37 10.41
C LEU A 22 -15.60 20.87 9.65
N GLU A 23 -15.42 21.80 8.71
CA GLU A 23 -16.48 22.32 7.85
C GLU A 23 -17.17 21.22 7.05
N LEU A 24 -16.42 20.28 6.46
CA LEU A 24 -16.98 19.14 5.76
C LEU A 24 -17.83 18.25 6.69
N ARG A 25 -17.36 18.00 7.91
CA ARG A 25 -18.11 17.22 8.91
C ARG A 25 -19.39 17.91 9.37
N GLU A 26 -19.35 19.21 9.59
CA GLU A 26 -20.52 20.03 9.96
C GLU A 26 -21.60 19.99 8.85
N ASN A 27 -21.16 19.87 7.60
CA ASN A 27 -22.07 19.70 6.46
C ASN A 27 -22.45 18.24 6.18
N ASN A 28 -22.15 17.30 7.10
CA ASN A 28 -22.42 15.87 6.97
C ASN A 28 -21.78 15.21 5.74
N ILE A 29 -20.65 15.73 5.28
CA ILE A 29 -19.89 15.15 4.17
C ILE A 29 -18.96 14.08 4.75
N GLU A 30 -19.09 12.84 4.24
CA GLU A 30 -18.19 11.74 4.60
C GLU A 30 -16.83 11.94 3.97
N ILE A 31 -15.77 11.78 4.77
CA ILE A 31 -14.40 11.96 4.31
C ILE A 31 -13.68 10.62 4.38
N TYR A 32 -13.12 10.18 3.25
CA TYR A 32 -12.22 9.03 3.16
C TYR A 32 -10.78 9.52 2.94
N PHE A 33 -9.87 8.97 3.72
CA PHE A 33 -8.45 9.27 3.70
C PHE A 33 -7.73 8.21 2.89
N THR A 34 -7.10 8.61 1.79
CA THR A 34 -6.54 7.67 0.81
C THR A 34 -5.05 7.90 0.62
N THR A 35 -4.24 6.85 0.58
CA THR A 35 -2.79 6.99 0.37
C THR A 35 -2.22 5.78 -0.39
N ASN A 36 -1.13 5.99 -1.12
CA ASN A 36 -0.27 4.93 -1.66
C ASN A 36 0.76 4.43 -0.64
N ASN A 37 0.86 5.07 0.54
CA ASN A 37 1.78 4.64 1.58
C ASN A 37 1.49 3.18 1.98
N SER A 38 2.48 2.32 1.85
CA SER A 38 2.43 0.91 2.18
C SER A 38 3.49 0.50 3.21
N SER A 39 4.20 1.49 3.76
CA SER A 39 5.23 1.28 4.79
C SER A 39 4.69 1.42 6.22
N GLN A 40 3.50 1.99 6.36
CA GLN A 40 2.80 2.13 7.64
C GLN A 40 1.52 1.29 7.61
N SER A 41 1.19 0.68 8.72
CA SER A 41 -0.10 0.01 8.90
C SER A 41 -1.26 1.03 8.89
N PRO A 42 -2.49 0.62 8.57
CA PRO A 42 -3.66 1.50 8.67
C PRO A 42 -3.85 2.11 10.07
N SER A 43 -3.46 1.39 11.13
CA SER A 43 -3.52 1.88 12.50
C SER A 43 -2.53 3.01 12.76
N GLU A 44 -1.28 2.87 12.31
CA GLU A 44 -0.25 3.93 12.41
C GLU A 44 -0.66 5.17 11.63
N ILE A 45 -1.24 5.01 10.44
CA ILE A 45 -1.77 6.14 9.65
C ILE A 45 -2.91 6.83 10.41
N ARG A 46 -3.81 6.05 11.03
CA ARG A 46 -4.89 6.60 11.86
C ARG A 46 -4.34 7.40 13.03
N GLU A 47 -3.39 6.85 13.78
CA GLU A 47 -2.77 7.50 14.93
C GLU A 47 -2.11 8.83 14.52
N LYS A 48 -1.40 8.83 13.40
CA LYS A 48 -0.81 10.05 12.83
C LYS A 48 -1.88 11.09 12.50
N LEU A 49 -2.96 10.69 11.80
CA LEU A 49 -4.06 11.60 11.47
C LEU A 49 -4.74 12.17 12.72
N VAL A 50 -5.01 11.33 13.72
CA VAL A 50 -5.59 11.75 15.00
C VAL A 50 -4.67 12.77 15.70
N SER A 51 -3.37 12.50 15.73
CA SER A 51 -2.39 13.40 16.34
C SER A 51 -2.31 14.75 15.62
N LEU A 52 -2.21 14.75 14.29
CA LEU A 52 -2.05 15.98 13.51
C LEU A 52 -3.31 16.83 13.47
N LEU A 53 -4.47 16.20 13.30
CA LEU A 53 -5.75 16.91 13.18
C LEU A 53 -6.36 17.25 14.55
N ASN A 54 -5.96 16.57 15.61
CA ASN A 54 -6.62 16.57 16.92
C ASN A 54 -8.14 16.29 16.77
N LEU A 55 -8.47 15.25 15.99
CA LEU A 55 -9.84 14.80 15.69
C LEU A 55 -9.88 13.28 15.71
N GLU A 56 -10.99 12.71 16.18
CA GLU A 56 -11.23 11.26 16.03
C GLU A 56 -11.40 10.89 14.57
N ILE A 57 -10.70 9.83 14.15
CA ILE A 57 -10.72 9.27 12.79
C ILE A 57 -11.18 7.81 12.86
N ASP A 58 -12.24 7.50 12.14
CA ASP A 58 -12.67 6.11 11.96
C ASP A 58 -11.68 5.37 11.04
N ILE A 59 -11.12 4.27 11.52
CA ILE A 59 -10.16 3.46 10.76
C ILE A 59 -10.76 2.92 9.45
N ASN A 60 -12.07 2.70 9.39
CA ASN A 60 -12.76 2.25 8.19
C ASN A 60 -12.83 3.33 7.08
N LYS A 61 -12.51 4.58 7.41
CA LYS A 61 -12.38 5.68 6.44
C LYS A 61 -10.96 5.83 5.88
N ILE A 62 -10.03 4.97 6.28
CA ILE A 62 -8.63 4.98 5.79
C ILE A 62 -8.48 3.89 4.75
N ILE A 63 -8.17 4.27 3.51
CA ILE A 63 -8.00 3.37 2.38
C ILE A 63 -6.53 3.38 1.95
N THR A 64 -5.89 2.23 2.07
CA THR A 64 -4.50 2.01 1.71
C THR A 64 -4.36 0.76 0.84
N PRO A 65 -3.23 0.55 0.15
CA PRO A 65 -2.96 -0.71 -0.54
C PRO A 65 -3.03 -1.93 0.39
N LEU A 66 -2.69 -1.77 1.67
CA LEU A 66 -2.75 -2.85 2.67
C LEU A 66 -4.18 -3.25 3.03
N ILE A 67 -5.10 -2.29 3.09
CA ILE A 67 -6.54 -2.57 3.29
C ILE A 67 -7.11 -3.32 2.09
N ILE A 68 -6.76 -2.88 0.88
CA ILE A 68 -7.20 -3.57 -0.35
C ILE A 68 -6.64 -4.99 -0.40
N PHE A 69 -5.36 -5.19 -0.06
CA PHE A 69 -4.77 -6.51 0.06
C PHE A 69 -5.54 -7.38 1.06
N LYS A 70 -5.75 -6.88 2.27
CA LYS A 70 -6.48 -7.57 3.33
C LYS A 70 -7.87 -8.02 2.86
N ASP A 71 -8.64 -7.12 2.25
CA ASP A 71 -10.06 -7.37 1.97
C ASP A 71 -10.29 -8.17 0.69
N GLN A 72 -9.45 -7.99 -0.33
CA GLN A 72 -9.70 -8.57 -1.66
C GLN A 72 -8.77 -9.73 -2.02
N ILE A 73 -7.58 -9.79 -1.46
CA ILE A 73 -6.55 -10.78 -1.84
C ILE A 73 -6.29 -11.78 -0.72
N SER A 74 -5.96 -11.34 0.49
CA SER A 74 -5.47 -12.23 1.55
C SER A 74 -6.44 -13.39 1.85
N LYS A 75 -7.75 -13.14 1.79
CA LYS A 75 -8.79 -14.15 2.06
C LYS A 75 -8.85 -15.28 1.02
N LYS A 76 -8.19 -15.12 -0.13
CA LYS A 76 -8.16 -16.10 -1.24
C LYS A 76 -6.86 -16.90 -1.26
N LEU A 77 -5.91 -16.58 -0.38
CA LEU A 77 -4.59 -17.19 -0.32
C LEU A 77 -4.43 -17.98 0.98
N ASN A 78 -3.77 -19.14 0.92
CA ASN A 78 -3.33 -19.86 2.11
C ASN A 78 -1.93 -19.39 2.53
N SER A 79 -1.09 -19.05 1.56
CA SER A 79 0.30 -18.68 1.79
C SER A 79 0.76 -17.57 0.84
N ILE A 80 1.76 -16.80 1.28
CA ILE A 80 2.33 -15.70 0.50
C ILE A 80 3.83 -15.58 0.76
N TYR A 81 4.56 -15.20 -0.28
CA TYR A 81 5.92 -14.69 -0.16
C TYR A 81 5.91 -13.16 -0.21
N ILE A 82 6.69 -12.52 0.65
CA ILE A 82 6.75 -11.05 0.74
C ILE A 82 8.15 -10.56 0.38
N TYR A 83 8.24 -9.84 -0.72
CA TYR A 83 9.38 -8.97 -1.02
C TYR A 83 9.07 -7.59 -0.45
N GLY A 84 9.62 -7.26 0.71
CA GLY A 84 9.29 -6.01 1.40
C GLY A 84 9.99 -5.88 2.76
N SER A 85 9.66 -4.80 3.46
CA SER A 85 10.22 -4.51 4.79
C SER A 85 9.70 -5.47 5.86
N ASP A 86 10.36 -5.47 7.01
CA ASP A 86 9.94 -6.29 8.15
C ASP A 86 8.64 -5.76 8.78
N GLU A 87 8.36 -4.46 8.69
CA GLU A 87 7.09 -3.85 9.11
C GLU A 87 5.92 -4.38 8.26
N LEU A 88 6.13 -4.48 6.94
CA LEU A 88 5.14 -5.10 6.05
C LEU A 88 4.88 -6.55 6.43
N LYS A 89 5.92 -7.34 6.68
CA LYS A 89 5.77 -8.75 7.10
C LYS A 89 4.98 -8.85 8.41
N LYS A 90 5.34 -8.03 9.42
CA LYS A 90 4.60 -7.98 10.70
C LYS A 90 3.12 -7.66 10.51
N TYR A 91 2.79 -6.70 9.63
CA TYR A 91 1.38 -6.41 9.33
C TYR A 91 0.68 -7.63 8.68
N ILE A 92 1.31 -8.27 7.69
CA ILE A 92 0.72 -9.42 7.00
C ILE A 92 0.55 -10.62 7.97
N GLU A 93 1.43 -10.80 8.95
CA GLU A 93 1.29 -11.82 10.00
C GLU A 93 0.02 -11.66 10.84
N THR A 94 -0.54 -10.44 10.92
CA THR A 94 -1.83 -10.21 11.59
C THR A 94 -3.05 -10.69 10.77
N LEU A 95 -2.83 -11.03 9.50
CA LEU A 95 -3.86 -11.53 8.59
C LEU A 95 -3.87 -13.07 8.59
N ASN A 96 -4.95 -13.67 8.12
CA ASN A 96 -5.09 -15.12 8.05
C ASN A 96 -4.40 -15.73 6.80
N VAL A 97 -3.18 -15.26 6.47
CA VAL A 97 -2.36 -15.78 5.38
C VAL A 97 -0.95 -16.08 5.90
N LYS A 98 -0.43 -17.26 5.58
CA LYS A 98 0.89 -17.70 6.07
C LYS A 98 2.00 -17.10 5.22
N ILE A 99 2.99 -16.46 5.86
CA ILE A 99 4.22 -16.06 5.18
C ILE A 99 5.13 -17.29 5.09
N VAL A 100 5.57 -17.59 3.87
CA VAL A 100 6.39 -18.78 3.57
C VAL A 100 7.49 -18.42 2.57
N ASN A 101 8.39 -19.37 2.32
CA ASN A 101 9.44 -19.24 1.32
C ASN A 101 8.85 -19.12 -0.09
N LEU A 102 9.57 -18.41 -0.97
CA LEU A 102 9.16 -18.11 -2.34
C LEU A 102 8.73 -19.36 -3.13
N SER A 103 9.45 -20.46 -3.00
CA SER A 103 9.18 -21.71 -3.75
C SER A 103 7.82 -22.34 -3.45
N ILE A 104 7.34 -22.21 -2.21
CA ILE A 104 6.12 -22.90 -1.72
C ILE A 104 4.93 -21.95 -1.51
N SER A 105 5.08 -20.66 -1.81
CA SER A 105 4.00 -19.68 -1.67
C SER A 105 2.96 -19.81 -2.79
N ASP A 106 1.71 -19.47 -2.49
CA ASP A 106 0.64 -19.37 -3.50
C ASP A 106 0.82 -18.13 -4.38
N ALA A 107 1.28 -17.03 -3.77
CA ALA A 107 1.47 -15.77 -4.44
C ALA A 107 2.68 -14.99 -3.90
N ILE A 108 3.04 -13.92 -4.60
CA ILE A 108 4.09 -12.97 -4.25
C ILE A 108 3.47 -11.59 -4.03
N LEU A 109 3.85 -10.91 -2.96
CA LEU A 109 3.52 -9.51 -2.72
C LEU A 109 4.79 -8.66 -2.72
N ILE A 110 4.84 -7.70 -3.64
CA ILE A 110 5.92 -6.71 -3.72
C ILE A 110 5.52 -5.48 -2.91
N GLY A 111 6.31 -5.17 -1.90
CA GLY A 111 6.25 -3.95 -1.11
C GLY A 111 7.61 -3.25 -1.09
N ARG A 112 7.71 -2.15 -0.34
CA ARG A 112 8.95 -1.40 -0.23
C ARG A 112 10.00 -2.20 0.54
N LYS A 113 11.22 -2.24 0.01
CA LYS A 113 12.41 -2.80 0.63
C LYS A 113 13.54 -1.78 0.53
N GLU A 114 14.26 -1.53 1.62
CA GLU A 114 15.30 -0.49 1.65
C GLU A 114 16.50 -0.84 0.74
N ILE A 115 16.88 -2.11 0.72
CA ILE A 115 17.99 -2.59 -0.11
C ILE A 115 17.46 -3.66 -1.04
N ASN A 116 17.49 -3.38 -2.34
CA ASN A 116 17.10 -4.33 -3.36
C ASN A 116 18.15 -5.45 -3.51
N ASN A 117 17.66 -6.68 -3.62
CA ASN A 117 18.50 -7.86 -3.82
C ASN A 117 18.26 -8.42 -5.21
N GLU A 118 19.24 -8.25 -6.11
CA GLU A 118 19.14 -8.70 -7.50
C GLU A 118 18.93 -10.21 -7.64
N ILE A 119 19.55 -11.02 -6.77
CA ILE A 119 19.38 -12.49 -6.80
C ILE A 119 17.93 -12.83 -6.46
N GLU A 120 17.39 -12.24 -5.42
CA GLU A 120 16.00 -12.44 -5.00
C GLU A 120 15.00 -11.98 -6.08
N ILE A 121 15.28 -10.88 -6.78
CA ILE A 121 14.46 -10.41 -7.90
C ILE A 121 14.49 -11.42 -9.06
N LYS A 122 15.65 -11.99 -9.40
CA LYS A 122 15.77 -13.05 -10.42
C LYS A 122 14.99 -14.31 -10.05
N ASP A 123 15.04 -14.70 -8.77
CA ASP A 123 14.26 -15.84 -8.27
C ASP A 123 12.75 -15.56 -8.37
N ILE A 124 12.31 -14.35 -8.04
CA ILE A 124 10.92 -13.91 -8.20
C ILE A 124 10.51 -14.00 -9.68
N ILE A 125 11.30 -13.46 -10.59
CA ILE A 125 11.06 -13.52 -12.04
C ILE A 125 10.87 -14.98 -12.49
N SER A 126 11.76 -15.89 -12.09
CA SER A 126 11.66 -17.32 -12.41
C SER A 126 10.35 -17.94 -11.89
N GLN A 127 9.92 -17.61 -10.67
CA GLN A 127 8.66 -18.14 -10.13
C GLN A 127 7.42 -17.58 -10.84
N VAL A 128 7.45 -16.31 -11.25
CA VAL A 128 6.36 -15.69 -12.03
C VAL A 128 6.28 -16.29 -13.44
N GLN A 129 7.42 -16.54 -14.10
CA GLN A 129 7.47 -17.26 -15.39
C GLN A 129 6.82 -18.66 -15.29
N ASN A 130 6.95 -19.31 -14.14
CA ASN A 130 6.33 -20.61 -13.85
C ASN A 130 4.85 -20.51 -13.42
N GLY A 131 4.23 -19.33 -13.58
CA GLY A 131 2.79 -19.12 -13.37
C GLY A 131 2.40 -18.69 -11.94
N LYS A 132 3.36 -18.38 -11.07
CA LYS A 132 3.04 -17.88 -9.73
C LYS A 132 2.40 -16.49 -9.80
N GLN A 133 1.30 -16.30 -9.06
CA GLN A 133 0.64 -15.00 -8.98
C GLN A 133 1.53 -13.96 -8.29
N ILE A 134 1.47 -12.73 -8.78
CA ILE A 134 2.22 -11.61 -8.22
C ILE A 134 1.35 -10.36 -8.12
N PHE A 135 1.48 -9.65 -7.01
CA PHE A 135 0.82 -8.37 -6.72
C PHE A 135 1.85 -7.37 -6.23
N CYS A 136 1.58 -6.08 -6.44
CA CYS A 136 2.36 -5.02 -5.81
C CYS A 136 1.46 -4.05 -5.05
N LEU A 137 1.97 -3.53 -3.93
CA LEU A 137 1.24 -2.57 -3.12
C LEU A 137 1.03 -1.23 -3.84
N ASN A 138 2.04 -0.74 -4.55
CA ASN A 138 1.93 0.41 -5.46
C ASN A 138 3.01 0.33 -6.55
N LYS A 139 2.97 1.23 -7.54
CA LYS A 139 3.94 1.34 -8.63
C LYS A 139 4.71 2.66 -8.61
N ASP A 140 4.82 3.30 -7.47
CA ASP A 140 5.56 4.54 -7.33
C ASP A 140 7.06 4.26 -7.54
N LEU A 141 7.66 4.88 -8.55
CA LEU A 141 9.06 4.64 -8.93
C LEU A 141 10.03 5.16 -7.88
N THR A 142 9.67 6.28 -7.25
CA THR A 142 10.45 6.93 -6.20
C THR A 142 9.52 7.33 -5.05
N TYR A 143 10.11 7.61 -3.90
CA TYR A 143 9.45 8.27 -2.77
C TYR A 143 10.40 9.29 -2.13
N PRO A 144 9.88 10.41 -1.61
CA PRO A 144 10.69 11.44 -0.98
C PRO A 144 11.19 11.00 0.40
N THR A 145 12.46 11.33 0.69
CA THR A 145 13.07 11.22 2.02
C THR A 145 13.78 12.52 2.38
N GLU A 146 14.27 12.64 3.60
CA GLU A 146 15.09 13.78 4.03
C GLU A 146 16.41 13.90 3.23
N TYR A 147 16.86 12.79 2.63
CA TYR A 147 18.08 12.71 1.82
C TYR A 147 17.82 12.75 0.30
N GLY A 148 16.61 13.16 -0.11
CA GLY A 148 16.19 13.17 -1.51
C GLY A 148 15.30 11.98 -1.88
N GLU A 149 15.05 11.81 -3.18
CA GLU A 149 14.23 10.71 -3.68
C GLU A 149 14.97 9.37 -3.59
N GLN A 150 14.27 8.35 -3.12
CA GLN A 150 14.74 6.97 -3.05
C GLN A 150 13.87 6.05 -3.92
N PRO A 151 14.43 4.92 -4.42
CA PRO A 151 13.65 3.96 -5.20
C PRO A 151 12.45 3.41 -4.43
N GLY A 152 11.27 3.51 -5.04
CA GLY A 152 10.01 2.96 -4.53
C GLY A 152 9.75 1.52 -5.00
N ASN A 153 8.58 0.99 -4.65
CA ASN A 153 8.13 -0.34 -5.09
C ASN A 153 8.14 -0.48 -6.61
N GLY A 154 7.73 0.58 -7.31
CA GLY A 154 7.64 0.61 -8.76
C GLY A 154 8.97 0.35 -9.47
N ALA A 155 10.09 0.66 -8.86
CA ALA A 155 11.40 0.37 -9.42
C ALA A 155 11.62 -1.15 -9.61
N VAL A 156 11.31 -1.96 -8.59
CA VAL A 156 11.39 -3.42 -8.67
C VAL A 156 10.29 -4.00 -9.56
N VAL A 157 9.08 -3.49 -9.43
CA VAL A 157 7.94 -3.90 -10.27
C VAL A 157 8.28 -3.72 -11.73
N LYS A 158 8.85 -2.57 -12.11
CA LYS A 158 9.24 -2.27 -13.49
C LYS A 158 10.29 -3.25 -14.03
N ILE A 159 11.30 -3.63 -13.25
CA ILE A 159 12.29 -4.62 -13.64
C ILE A 159 11.61 -5.95 -14.00
N ILE A 160 10.66 -6.41 -13.18
CA ILE A 160 9.96 -7.67 -13.41
C ILE A 160 9.02 -7.56 -14.62
N GLU A 161 8.30 -6.45 -14.75
CA GLU A 161 7.38 -6.19 -15.87
C GLU A 161 8.13 -6.14 -17.21
N ASP A 162 9.25 -5.42 -17.26
CA ASP A 162 10.08 -5.27 -18.48
C ASP A 162 10.69 -6.63 -18.90
N GLU A 163 11.19 -7.43 -17.94
CA GLU A 163 11.78 -8.74 -18.22
C GLU A 163 10.76 -9.76 -18.74
N LEU A 164 9.55 -9.75 -18.17
CA LEU A 164 8.52 -10.74 -18.46
C LEU A 164 7.49 -10.27 -19.49
N SER A 165 7.52 -9.00 -19.88
CA SER A 165 6.49 -8.37 -20.75
C SER A 165 5.07 -8.55 -20.20
N ILE A 166 4.90 -8.40 -18.89
CA ILE A 166 3.61 -8.50 -18.18
C ILE A 166 3.24 -7.17 -17.53
N ASN A 167 1.99 -7.06 -17.08
CA ASN A 167 1.52 -5.99 -16.21
C ASN A 167 1.15 -6.56 -14.85
N ILE A 168 1.91 -6.20 -13.80
CA ILE A 168 1.67 -6.67 -12.44
C ILE A 168 0.48 -5.89 -11.85
N GLN A 169 -0.44 -6.61 -11.24
CA GLN A 169 -1.62 -6.02 -10.60
C GLN A 169 -1.22 -5.17 -9.39
N SER A 170 -1.52 -3.87 -9.46
CA SER A 170 -1.27 -2.91 -8.39
C SER A 170 -2.48 -2.74 -7.49
N LEU A 171 -2.24 -2.68 -6.18
CA LEU A 171 -3.24 -2.39 -5.15
C LEU A 171 -3.30 -0.89 -4.80
N GLY A 172 -2.35 -0.11 -5.31
CA GLY A 172 -2.29 1.34 -5.13
C GLY A 172 -3.22 2.11 -6.08
N LYS A 173 -3.24 3.44 -5.93
CA LYS A 173 -4.12 4.37 -6.66
C LYS A 173 -4.06 4.24 -8.18
N SER A 174 -2.90 3.87 -8.73
CA SER A 174 -2.71 3.65 -10.17
C SER A 174 -3.24 2.30 -10.67
N GLY A 175 -3.64 1.39 -9.78
CA GLY A 175 -4.12 0.05 -10.12
C GLY A 175 -5.64 -0.04 -10.25
N GLU A 176 -6.12 -1.00 -11.03
CA GLU A 176 -7.57 -1.21 -11.25
C GLU A 176 -8.31 -1.67 -9.97
N MET A 177 -7.60 -2.31 -9.04
CA MET A 177 -8.21 -2.75 -7.78
C MET A 177 -8.59 -1.59 -6.87
N TYR A 178 -7.89 -0.47 -6.96
CA TYR A 178 -8.16 0.70 -6.13
C TYR A 178 -9.55 1.29 -6.41
N PRO A 179 -9.90 1.73 -7.62
CA PRO A 179 -11.25 2.21 -7.91
C PRO A 179 -12.32 1.11 -7.77
N SER A 180 -11.98 -0.16 -8.01
CA SER A 180 -12.90 -1.27 -7.80
C SER A 180 -13.26 -1.43 -6.32
N TYR A 181 -12.33 -1.20 -5.41
CA TYR A 181 -12.56 -1.24 -3.96
C TYR A 181 -13.63 -0.23 -3.54
N PHE A 182 -13.58 1.00 -4.07
CA PHE A 182 -14.57 2.03 -3.78
C PHE A 182 -15.97 1.62 -4.26
N LYS A 183 -16.07 1.08 -5.48
CA LYS A 183 -17.35 0.60 -6.03
C LYS A 183 -17.96 -0.53 -5.19
N ILE A 184 -17.14 -1.53 -4.81
CA ILE A 184 -17.60 -2.69 -4.02
C ILE A 184 -18.09 -2.25 -2.64
N ASN A 185 -17.49 -1.23 -2.05
CA ASN A 185 -17.83 -0.74 -0.72
C ASN A 185 -18.81 0.44 -0.74
N ASN A 186 -19.39 0.78 -1.92
CA ASN A 186 -20.34 1.88 -2.11
C ASN A 186 -19.79 3.23 -1.62
N ILE A 187 -18.50 3.47 -1.78
CA ILE A 187 -17.84 4.74 -1.47
C ILE A 187 -17.91 5.61 -2.73
N THR A 188 -18.68 6.69 -2.69
CA THR A 188 -18.91 7.61 -3.82
C THR A 188 -18.17 8.93 -3.64
#